data_aa6a8efce2c4df9bd4a150b4fea6334d
#
_entry.id   aa6a8efce2c4df9bd4a150b4fea6334d
#
_cell.length_a   1.000
_cell.length_b   1.000
_cell.length_c   1.000
_cell.angle_alpha   90.00
_cell.angle_beta   90.00
_cell.angle_gamma   90.00
#
_symmetry.space_group_name_H-M   'P 1'
#
loop_
_entity.id
_entity.type
_entity.pdbx_description
1 polymer ?
#
loop_
_entity_poly.entity_id
_entity_poly.type
_entity_poly.pdbx_seq_one_letter_code
_entity_poly.pdbx_strand_id
1 'polypeptide(L)'
;MVYVQGGNFIPGLTGNNTDPIYLHPFYIDKTEVTNKEFKKFIDSGGYENKQYWVEMEFINDGVSLNWEEAKKLMIDSTGVQGPAGWEVGMYLDGKDDFPVTGISWYEALAYARYKGNILPPMFHWAKAAYPPDEIGSPIAPRLLKFSNFSQESLKEVGQGSGAYGTYDMAGNAREWVWNIFGGRGLTLGGAYDEPTYLASQTSPLPRMDRSLRNGFRTARLINPRDLNPYGDPIQTQAPRDLSYYKPMSDEVFGVYSRNHEVRNTNTEVEEIYIDESHPLWIKERVRIEAGYNSEKMDILIFRPKNSFGPSDAVIFHPGANYYTTPPEIDEVNPGEFGLDFLIKSGKTLVWPAWKGSLNRLPESRSGSPEDTLIYFRGLNIAWVSDTSKT
;
A
#
# COMPACT_ATOMS: atom_id res chain seq x y z
N MET A 1 -5.53 -18.06 -18.47
CA MET A 1 -5.24 -16.66 -18.86
C MET A 1 -6.48 -16.00 -19.40
N VAL A 2 -6.59 -14.68 -19.21
CA VAL A 2 -7.62 -13.81 -19.80
C VAL A 2 -6.96 -12.88 -20.81
N TYR A 3 -7.76 -12.45 -21.80
CA TYR A 3 -7.32 -11.49 -22.80
C TYR A 3 -7.56 -10.06 -22.31
N VAL A 4 -6.52 -9.24 -22.34
CA VAL A 4 -6.60 -7.82 -22.02
C VAL A 4 -6.48 -7.02 -23.32
N GLN A 5 -7.51 -6.24 -23.63
CA GLN A 5 -7.57 -5.44 -24.84
C GLN A 5 -6.48 -4.36 -24.84
N GLY A 6 -5.85 -4.14 -26.00
CA GLY A 6 -4.91 -3.04 -26.20
C GLY A 6 -5.58 -1.66 -26.07
N GLY A 7 -4.77 -0.62 -25.99
CA GLY A 7 -5.24 0.76 -25.94
C GLY A 7 -4.47 1.62 -24.94
N ASN A 8 -4.83 2.90 -24.92
CA ASN A 8 -4.23 3.86 -24.01
C ASN A 8 -4.58 3.52 -22.55
N PHE A 9 -3.60 3.74 -21.68
CA PHE A 9 -3.70 3.50 -20.26
C PHE A 9 -2.90 4.55 -19.51
N ILE A 10 -3.46 5.09 -18.43
CA ILE A 10 -2.75 6.03 -17.55
C ILE A 10 -2.29 5.24 -16.34
N PRO A 11 -0.96 5.04 -16.17
CA PRO A 11 -0.43 4.26 -15.06
C PRO A 11 -0.49 5.08 -13.76
N GLY A 12 -1.40 4.74 -12.86
CA GLY A 12 -1.50 5.37 -11.55
C GLY A 12 -0.44 4.94 -10.52
N LEU A 13 0.47 4.02 -10.88
CA LEU A 13 1.38 3.36 -9.94
C LEU A 13 2.69 4.10 -9.65
N THR A 14 3.09 5.04 -10.47
CA THR A 14 4.42 5.69 -10.41
C THR A 14 4.36 7.18 -10.13
N GLY A 15 3.50 7.61 -9.22
CA GLY A 15 3.44 9.02 -8.84
C GLY A 15 2.86 9.92 -9.96
N ASN A 16 3.54 11.00 -10.29
CA ASN A 16 3.00 12.07 -11.15
C ASN A 16 2.93 11.76 -12.67
N ASN A 17 3.07 10.51 -13.11
CA ASN A 17 2.96 10.22 -14.54
C ASN A 17 1.47 10.14 -14.94
N THR A 18 0.95 11.25 -15.45
CA THR A 18 -0.41 11.40 -15.96
C THR A 18 -0.51 11.19 -17.46
N ASP A 19 0.62 10.95 -18.13
CA ASP A 19 0.64 10.77 -19.58
C ASP A 19 0.14 9.36 -19.95
N PRO A 20 -0.81 9.26 -20.87
CA PRO A 20 -1.28 7.97 -21.33
C PRO A 20 -0.18 7.23 -22.11
N ILE A 21 0.00 5.95 -21.77
CA ILE A 21 0.83 5.03 -22.53
C ILE A 21 -0.04 4.09 -23.34
N TYR A 22 0.41 3.69 -24.53
CA TYR A 22 -0.28 2.69 -25.33
C TYR A 22 0.29 1.31 -25.06
N LEU A 23 -0.57 0.37 -24.64
CA LEU A 23 -0.22 -1.04 -24.50
C LEU A 23 -0.93 -1.85 -25.58
N HIS A 24 -0.19 -2.74 -26.27
CA HIS A 24 -0.81 -3.71 -27.16
C HIS A 24 -1.61 -4.76 -26.38
N PRO A 25 -2.51 -5.50 -27.00
CA PRO A 25 -3.24 -6.55 -26.33
C PRO A 25 -2.29 -7.67 -25.85
N PHE A 26 -2.65 -8.29 -24.74
CA PHE A 26 -1.85 -9.35 -24.12
C PHE A 26 -2.75 -10.34 -23.36
N TYR A 27 -2.15 -11.45 -22.94
CA TYR A 27 -2.79 -12.39 -22.02
C TYR A 27 -2.12 -12.31 -20.65
N ILE A 28 -2.91 -12.47 -19.60
CA ILE A 28 -2.42 -12.54 -18.22
C ILE A 28 -3.17 -13.67 -17.48
N ASP A 29 -2.54 -14.32 -16.51
CA ASP A 29 -3.21 -15.32 -15.71
C ASP A 29 -4.42 -14.72 -15.00
N LYS A 30 -5.48 -15.51 -14.92
CA LYS A 30 -6.75 -15.11 -14.34
C LYS A 30 -6.62 -14.85 -12.83
N THR A 31 -5.77 -15.62 -12.17
CA THR A 31 -5.48 -15.60 -10.73
C THR A 31 -3.98 -15.61 -10.53
N GLU A 32 -3.52 -15.51 -9.30
CA GLU A 32 -2.16 -15.84 -8.91
C GLU A 32 -1.86 -17.32 -9.24
N VAL A 33 -0.59 -17.66 -9.38
CA VAL A 33 -0.13 -19.05 -9.51
C VAL A 33 -0.36 -19.79 -8.19
N THR A 34 -1.01 -20.95 -8.25
CA THR A 34 -1.36 -21.72 -7.07
C THR A 34 -0.22 -22.64 -6.59
N ASN A 35 -0.30 -23.08 -5.34
CA ASN A 35 0.62 -24.10 -4.79
C ASN A 35 0.67 -25.36 -5.66
N LYS A 36 -0.48 -25.87 -6.07
CA LYS A 36 -0.61 -27.04 -6.94
C LYS A 36 0.07 -26.84 -8.31
N GLU A 37 -0.03 -25.66 -8.88
CA GLU A 37 0.63 -25.36 -10.15
C GLU A 37 2.13 -25.23 -9.99
N PHE A 38 2.60 -24.59 -8.93
CA PHE A 38 4.03 -24.45 -8.65
C PHE A 38 4.66 -25.80 -8.29
N LYS A 39 3.93 -26.68 -7.59
CA LYS A 39 4.37 -28.04 -7.30
C LYS A 39 4.69 -28.82 -8.59
N LYS A 40 3.88 -28.67 -9.64
CA LYS A 40 4.17 -29.30 -10.95
C LYS A 40 5.48 -28.81 -11.55
N PHE A 41 5.83 -27.54 -11.38
CA PHE A 41 7.12 -27.00 -11.79
C PHE A 41 8.26 -27.69 -11.04
N ILE A 42 8.15 -27.82 -9.71
CA ILE A 42 9.15 -28.50 -8.90
C ILE A 42 9.29 -29.96 -9.34
N ASP A 43 8.17 -30.70 -9.44
CA ASP A 43 8.15 -32.12 -9.77
C ASP A 43 8.68 -32.43 -11.18
N SER A 44 8.60 -31.46 -12.08
CA SER A 44 9.19 -31.57 -13.42
C SER A 44 10.67 -31.16 -13.49
N GLY A 45 11.34 -31.02 -12.34
CA GLY A 45 12.74 -30.66 -12.27
C GLY A 45 13.01 -29.17 -12.50
N GLY A 46 12.08 -28.29 -12.15
CA GLY A 46 12.17 -26.85 -12.39
C GLY A 46 13.41 -26.20 -11.81
N TYR A 47 13.85 -26.63 -10.63
CA TYR A 47 15.09 -26.15 -10.01
C TYR A 47 16.37 -26.78 -10.58
N GLU A 48 16.27 -27.88 -11.33
CA GLU A 48 17.42 -28.54 -11.92
C GLU A 48 17.65 -28.17 -13.39
N ASN A 49 16.61 -27.76 -14.08
CA ASN A 49 16.67 -27.37 -15.47
C ASN A 49 17.21 -25.96 -15.65
N LYS A 50 18.50 -25.83 -15.91
CA LYS A 50 19.21 -24.56 -16.09
C LYS A 50 18.61 -23.65 -17.15
N GLN A 51 17.84 -24.16 -18.12
CA GLN A 51 17.23 -23.34 -19.17
C GLN A 51 16.25 -22.30 -18.63
N TYR A 52 15.60 -22.57 -17.49
CA TYR A 52 14.68 -21.61 -16.88
C TYR A 52 15.39 -20.46 -16.17
N TRP A 53 16.68 -20.62 -15.86
CA TRP A 53 17.50 -19.71 -15.06
C TRP A 53 18.60 -18.98 -15.85
N VAL A 54 18.66 -19.17 -17.16
CA VAL A 54 19.65 -18.51 -18.03
C VAL A 54 19.52 -16.99 -17.96
N GLU A 55 20.63 -16.28 -18.13
CA GLU A 55 20.69 -14.81 -18.16
C GLU A 55 20.16 -14.12 -16.89
N MET A 56 20.09 -14.85 -15.78
CA MET A 56 19.77 -14.27 -14.48
C MET A 56 21.06 -13.91 -13.74
N GLU A 57 21.19 -12.64 -13.40
CA GLU A 57 22.20 -12.17 -12.47
C GLU A 57 21.63 -12.30 -11.05
N PHE A 58 22.10 -13.32 -10.32
CA PHE A 58 21.66 -13.55 -8.94
C PHE A 58 22.39 -12.61 -7.99
N ILE A 59 21.62 -11.80 -7.25
CA ILE A 59 22.15 -10.88 -6.25
C ILE A 59 21.41 -11.13 -4.93
N ASN A 60 22.18 -11.33 -3.87
CA ASN A 60 21.68 -11.39 -2.50
C ASN A 60 22.49 -10.43 -1.62
N ASP A 61 21.83 -9.49 -0.96
CA ASP A 61 22.46 -8.48 -0.10
C ASP A 61 23.64 -7.73 -0.76
N GLY A 62 23.51 -7.44 -2.05
CA GLY A 62 24.54 -6.76 -2.85
C GLY A 62 25.68 -7.66 -3.33
N VAL A 63 25.65 -8.96 -3.00
CA VAL A 63 26.65 -9.95 -3.45
C VAL A 63 26.13 -10.69 -4.66
N SER A 64 26.93 -10.76 -5.73
CA SER A 64 26.63 -11.57 -6.90
C SER A 64 26.91 -13.05 -6.59
N LEU A 65 25.93 -13.88 -6.90
CA LEU A 65 25.99 -15.33 -6.67
C LEU A 65 26.01 -16.06 -8.02
N ASN A 66 26.71 -17.19 -8.08
CA ASN A 66 26.52 -18.11 -9.17
C ASN A 66 25.23 -18.95 -8.98
N TRP A 67 24.86 -19.71 -9.99
CA TRP A 67 23.65 -20.54 -9.97
C TRP A 67 23.58 -21.51 -8.78
N GLU A 68 24.68 -22.22 -8.51
CA GLU A 68 24.71 -23.22 -7.44
C GLU A 68 24.63 -22.61 -6.03
N GLU A 69 25.15 -21.40 -5.87
CA GLU A 69 25.03 -20.61 -4.64
C GLU A 69 23.61 -20.09 -4.46
N ALA A 70 23.02 -19.51 -5.51
CA ALA A 70 21.64 -19.00 -5.47
C ALA A 70 20.65 -20.12 -5.16
N LYS A 71 20.81 -21.29 -5.77
CA LYS A 71 19.95 -22.45 -5.60
C LYS A 71 19.91 -22.94 -4.14
N LYS A 72 21.02 -22.83 -3.39
CA LYS A 72 21.07 -23.18 -1.97
C LYS A 72 20.22 -22.29 -1.07
N LEU A 73 19.87 -21.11 -1.53
CA LEU A 73 18.98 -20.18 -0.81
C LEU A 73 17.50 -20.42 -1.12
N MET A 74 17.18 -21.17 -2.17
CA MET A 74 15.83 -21.43 -2.63
C MET A 74 15.28 -22.73 -2.04
N ILE A 75 15.24 -22.79 -0.71
CA ILE A 75 14.83 -23.96 0.07
C ILE A 75 13.62 -23.61 0.97
N ASP A 76 12.84 -24.62 1.29
CA ASP A 76 11.74 -24.55 2.24
C ASP A 76 12.24 -24.54 3.71
N SER A 77 11.30 -24.54 4.65
CA SER A 77 11.62 -24.53 6.10
C SER A 77 12.41 -25.76 6.57
N THR A 78 12.45 -26.83 5.78
CA THR A 78 13.15 -28.09 6.10
C THR A 78 14.44 -28.30 5.29
N GLY A 79 14.80 -27.36 4.42
CA GLY A 79 16.02 -27.41 3.60
C GLY A 79 15.86 -28.13 2.26
N VAL A 80 14.63 -28.47 1.85
CA VAL A 80 14.31 -29.00 0.53
C VAL A 80 14.04 -27.85 -0.43
N GLN A 81 14.41 -27.98 -1.70
CA GLN A 81 14.11 -26.96 -2.70
C GLN A 81 12.62 -26.75 -2.87
N GLY A 82 12.20 -25.50 -2.73
CA GLY A 82 10.79 -25.12 -2.79
C GLY A 82 10.48 -23.82 -2.04
N PRO A 83 9.24 -23.34 -2.10
CA PRO A 83 8.78 -22.13 -1.43
C PRO A 83 9.08 -22.13 0.07
N ALA A 84 9.48 -20.98 0.62
CA ALA A 84 9.96 -20.86 2.01
C ALA A 84 8.96 -21.33 3.08
N GLY A 85 7.66 -21.23 2.79
CA GLY A 85 6.58 -21.66 3.69
C GLY A 85 6.18 -23.13 3.56
N TRP A 86 6.85 -23.90 2.72
CA TRP A 86 6.58 -25.33 2.57
C TRP A 86 7.43 -26.16 3.54
N GLU A 87 7.08 -27.43 3.70
CA GLU A 87 7.82 -28.40 4.51
C GLU A 87 8.02 -29.70 3.74
N VAL A 88 9.23 -30.20 3.74
CA VAL A 88 9.62 -31.46 3.04
C VAL A 88 9.20 -31.44 1.56
N GLY A 89 9.34 -30.27 0.91
CA GLY A 89 8.98 -30.07 -0.50
C GLY A 89 7.48 -30.06 -0.78
N MET A 90 6.64 -29.89 0.25
CA MET A 90 5.18 -29.90 0.16
C MET A 90 4.54 -28.71 0.87
N TYR A 91 3.42 -28.24 0.35
CA TYR A 91 2.53 -27.28 1.04
C TYR A 91 1.53 -28.03 1.94
N LEU A 92 0.89 -27.31 2.84
CA LEU A 92 -0.12 -27.87 3.77
C LEU A 92 -1.31 -28.44 3.01
N ASP A 93 -1.85 -29.56 3.53
CA ASP A 93 -3.04 -30.21 2.99
C ASP A 93 -4.22 -29.22 2.90
N GLY A 94 -4.95 -29.31 1.80
CA GLY A 94 -6.08 -28.41 1.52
C GLY A 94 -5.67 -27.01 1.03
N LYS A 95 -4.38 -26.76 0.74
CA LYS A 95 -3.90 -25.50 0.21
C LYS A 95 -3.53 -25.55 -1.28
N ASP A 96 -4.07 -26.49 -2.03
CA ASP A 96 -3.87 -26.66 -3.48
C ASP A 96 -4.10 -25.37 -4.27
N ASP A 97 -5.26 -24.74 -4.04
CA ASP A 97 -5.77 -23.58 -4.79
C ASP A 97 -5.48 -22.25 -4.08
N PHE A 98 -4.59 -22.24 -3.08
CA PHE A 98 -4.06 -21.03 -2.50
C PHE A 98 -2.88 -20.50 -3.34
N PRO A 99 -2.62 -19.19 -3.37
CA PRO A 99 -1.47 -18.67 -4.08
C PRO A 99 -0.16 -19.24 -3.51
N VAL A 100 0.76 -19.61 -4.37
CA VAL A 100 2.10 -19.91 -3.93
C VAL A 100 2.79 -18.63 -3.47
N THR A 101 3.33 -18.65 -2.27
CA THR A 101 4.10 -17.55 -1.68
C THR A 101 5.41 -18.05 -1.08
N GLY A 102 6.26 -17.15 -0.63
CA GLY A 102 7.57 -17.55 -0.13
C GLY A 102 8.56 -17.90 -1.24
N ILE A 103 8.39 -17.28 -2.40
CA ILE A 103 9.26 -17.44 -3.58
C ILE A 103 9.92 -16.12 -3.94
N SER A 104 11.14 -16.18 -4.44
CA SER A 104 11.90 -15.03 -4.92
C SER A 104 11.44 -14.58 -6.31
N TRP A 105 11.86 -13.39 -6.72
CA TRP A 105 11.67 -12.89 -8.09
C TRP A 105 12.27 -13.84 -9.13
N TYR A 106 13.42 -14.47 -8.80
CA TYR A 106 14.08 -15.45 -9.67
C TYR A 106 13.26 -16.71 -9.85
N GLU A 107 12.68 -17.25 -8.77
CA GLU A 107 11.82 -18.44 -8.81
C GLU A 107 10.56 -18.17 -9.61
N ALA A 108 9.95 -17.00 -9.42
CA ALA A 108 8.79 -16.57 -10.19
C ALA A 108 9.10 -16.46 -11.69
N LEU A 109 10.26 -15.88 -12.04
CA LEU A 109 10.70 -15.78 -13.44
C LEU A 109 11.01 -17.15 -14.07
N ALA A 110 11.66 -18.05 -13.31
CA ALA A 110 11.93 -19.40 -13.76
C ALA A 110 10.65 -20.19 -14.03
N TYR A 111 9.65 -20.08 -13.14
CA TYR A 111 8.33 -20.66 -13.37
C TYR A 111 7.66 -20.07 -14.62
N ALA A 112 7.70 -18.76 -14.79
CA ALA A 112 7.12 -18.12 -15.98
C ALA A 112 7.74 -18.69 -17.27
N ARG A 113 9.06 -18.85 -17.32
CA ARG A 113 9.77 -19.49 -18.46
C ARG A 113 9.39 -20.95 -18.65
N TYR A 114 9.21 -21.72 -17.57
CA TYR A 114 8.70 -23.09 -17.63
C TYR A 114 7.34 -23.17 -18.31
N LYS A 115 6.47 -22.19 -18.08
CA LYS A 115 5.16 -22.08 -18.73
C LYS A 115 5.22 -21.50 -20.15
N GLY A 116 6.38 -21.10 -20.67
CA GLY A 116 6.50 -20.37 -21.91
C GLY A 116 5.92 -18.95 -21.86
N ASN A 117 5.89 -18.37 -20.68
CA ASN A 117 5.35 -17.06 -20.36
C ASN A 117 6.45 -16.13 -19.80
N ILE A 118 6.06 -14.93 -19.37
CA ILE A 118 6.91 -13.98 -18.65
C ILE A 118 6.21 -13.53 -17.36
N LEU A 119 6.94 -12.90 -16.45
CA LEU A 119 6.32 -12.07 -15.43
C LEU A 119 5.69 -10.85 -16.13
N PRO A 120 4.49 -10.41 -15.73
CA PRO A 120 3.88 -9.25 -16.35
C PRO A 120 4.74 -8.00 -16.12
N PRO A 121 5.03 -7.18 -17.14
CA PRO A 121 5.55 -5.85 -16.89
C PRO A 121 4.54 -5.04 -16.06
N MET A 122 5.02 -4.14 -15.20
CA MET A 122 4.20 -3.47 -14.19
C MET A 122 3.00 -2.73 -14.81
N PHE A 123 3.14 -2.11 -15.99
CA PHE A 123 2.04 -1.42 -16.64
C PHE A 123 1.00 -2.38 -17.24
N HIS A 124 1.40 -3.57 -17.69
CA HIS A 124 0.48 -4.61 -18.13
C HIS A 124 -0.30 -5.17 -16.93
N TRP A 125 0.40 -5.41 -15.83
CA TRP A 125 -0.24 -5.81 -14.59
C TRP A 125 -1.28 -4.76 -14.12
N ALA A 126 -0.88 -3.49 -14.07
CA ALA A 126 -1.73 -2.40 -13.65
C ALA A 126 -2.97 -2.24 -14.54
N LYS A 127 -2.81 -2.35 -15.87
CA LYS A 127 -3.94 -2.31 -16.79
C LYS A 127 -4.92 -3.46 -16.56
N ALA A 128 -4.40 -4.65 -16.24
CA ALA A 128 -5.25 -5.80 -15.92
C ALA A 128 -5.95 -5.69 -14.57
N ALA A 129 -5.39 -4.90 -13.64
CA ALA A 129 -5.94 -4.67 -12.32
C ALA A 129 -7.05 -3.61 -12.31
N TYR A 130 -6.84 -2.50 -13.00
CA TYR A 130 -7.70 -1.32 -12.88
C TYR A 130 -8.68 -1.21 -14.05
N PRO A 131 -9.98 -0.98 -13.78
CA PRO A 131 -10.97 -0.72 -14.81
C PRO A 131 -10.61 0.53 -15.64
N PRO A 132 -10.93 0.54 -16.97
CA PRO A 132 -10.61 1.65 -17.85
C PRO A 132 -11.29 2.97 -17.49
N ASP A 133 -12.42 2.91 -16.81
CA ASP A 133 -13.24 4.03 -16.35
C ASP A 133 -12.80 4.60 -14.99
N GLU A 134 -11.90 3.93 -14.29
CA GLU A 134 -11.33 4.39 -13.02
C GLU A 134 -9.91 4.97 -13.20
N ILE A 135 -9.67 5.62 -14.33
CA ILE A 135 -8.38 6.23 -14.69
C ILE A 135 -7.94 7.20 -13.59
N GLY A 136 -6.75 6.97 -13.05
CA GLY A 136 -6.11 7.86 -12.08
C GLY A 136 -6.57 7.69 -10.63
N SER A 137 -7.48 6.77 -10.33
CA SER A 137 -7.76 6.40 -8.95
C SER A 137 -6.80 5.29 -8.50
N PRO A 138 -5.86 5.57 -7.59
CA PRO A 138 -4.96 4.54 -7.07
C PRO A 138 -5.70 3.50 -6.21
N ILE A 139 -6.97 3.72 -5.91
CA ILE A 139 -7.81 2.83 -5.11
C ILE A 139 -9.15 2.72 -5.83
N ALA A 140 -9.31 1.66 -6.62
CA ALA A 140 -10.60 1.34 -7.23
C ALA A 140 -11.53 0.73 -6.15
N PRO A 141 -12.58 1.43 -5.69
CA PRO A 141 -13.45 0.92 -4.61
C PRO A 141 -14.09 -0.43 -4.94
N ARG A 142 -14.33 -0.69 -6.24
CA ARG A 142 -14.85 -1.99 -6.69
C ARG A 142 -13.84 -3.12 -6.50
N LEU A 143 -12.57 -2.85 -6.76
CA LEU A 143 -11.48 -3.80 -6.59
C LEU A 143 -11.32 -4.17 -5.11
N LEU A 144 -11.31 -3.16 -4.23
CA LEU A 144 -11.05 -3.34 -2.80
C LEU A 144 -12.19 -4.05 -2.07
N LYS A 145 -13.43 -3.90 -2.53
CA LYS A 145 -14.61 -4.48 -1.86
C LYS A 145 -14.53 -6.01 -1.68
N PHE A 146 -13.88 -6.71 -2.62
CA PHE A 146 -13.77 -8.17 -2.61
C PHE A 146 -12.33 -8.64 -2.35
N SER A 147 -11.43 -7.71 -2.07
CA SER A 147 -10.02 -7.99 -1.88
C SER A 147 -9.73 -8.51 -0.47
N ASN A 148 -8.71 -9.35 -0.37
CA ASN A 148 -8.26 -9.94 0.89
C ASN A 148 -7.18 -9.05 1.51
N PHE A 149 -7.60 -8.06 2.33
CA PHE A 149 -6.72 -7.14 3.06
C PHE A 149 -7.05 -7.13 4.54
N SER A 150 -6.09 -6.80 5.38
CA SER A 150 -6.25 -6.70 6.84
C SER A 150 -6.84 -7.98 7.44
N GLN A 151 -6.42 -9.13 6.93
CA GLN A 151 -6.84 -10.45 7.35
C GLN A 151 -5.67 -11.23 7.96
N GLU A 152 -5.96 -12.32 8.64
CA GLU A 152 -4.94 -13.16 9.30
C GLU A 152 -4.25 -14.14 8.33
N SER A 153 -4.85 -14.41 7.17
CA SER A 153 -4.36 -15.43 6.25
C SER A 153 -4.71 -15.19 4.78
N LEU A 154 -3.94 -15.85 3.92
CA LEU A 154 -4.27 -16.03 2.50
C LEU A 154 -5.63 -16.72 2.32
N LYS A 155 -6.28 -16.46 1.20
CA LYS A 155 -7.46 -17.16 0.70
C LYS A 155 -7.16 -17.93 -0.58
N GLU A 156 -8.04 -18.87 -0.93
CA GLU A 156 -8.02 -19.50 -2.25
C GLU A 156 -8.13 -18.44 -3.34
N VAL A 157 -7.44 -18.68 -4.44
CA VAL A 157 -7.45 -17.76 -5.58
C VAL A 157 -8.83 -17.66 -6.23
N GLY A 158 -9.13 -16.51 -6.83
CA GLY A 158 -10.37 -16.31 -7.58
C GLY A 158 -11.53 -15.75 -6.75
N GLN A 159 -11.28 -15.26 -5.55
CA GLN A 159 -12.31 -14.69 -4.68
C GLN A 159 -12.38 -13.16 -4.71
N GLY A 160 -11.26 -12.49 -5.06
CA GLY A 160 -11.21 -11.06 -5.28
C GLY A 160 -11.77 -10.65 -6.64
N SER A 161 -11.60 -9.41 -7.03
CA SER A 161 -11.96 -8.94 -8.35
C SER A 161 -10.81 -8.21 -9.04
N GLY A 162 -10.91 -8.03 -10.35
CA GLY A 162 -10.01 -7.26 -11.18
C GLY A 162 -10.71 -6.87 -12.47
N ALA A 163 -10.04 -6.07 -13.29
CA ALA A 163 -10.52 -5.74 -14.61
C ALA A 163 -10.36 -6.93 -15.58
N TYR A 164 -11.05 -6.92 -16.67
CA TYR A 164 -10.92 -7.91 -17.77
C TYR A 164 -11.15 -9.37 -17.36
N GLY A 165 -11.79 -9.65 -16.22
CA GLY A 165 -12.01 -11.00 -15.72
C GLY A 165 -10.81 -11.62 -15.00
N THR A 166 -9.85 -10.80 -14.59
CA THR A 166 -8.81 -11.17 -13.60
C THR A 166 -9.41 -11.20 -12.20
N TYR A 167 -8.74 -11.89 -11.28
CA TYR A 167 -9.12 -11.99 -9.86
C TYR A 167 -7.90 -11.66 -9.00
N ASP A 168 -8.16 -11.26 -7.76
CA ASP A 168 -7.16 -11.06 -6.71
C ASP A 168 -6.04 -10.08 -7.11
N MET A 169 -6.37 -9.09 -7.97
CA MET A 169 -5.40 -8.07 -8.41
C MET A 169 -5.09 -7.04 -7.30
N ALA A 170 -5.73 -7.17 -6.15
CA ALA A 170 -5.45 -6.38 -4.96
C ALA A 170 -5.65 -7.23 -3.71
N GLY A 171 -4.68 -7.23 -2.82
CA GLY A 171 -4.64 -8.07 -1.62
C GLY A 171 -4.26 -9.52 -1.93
N ASN A 172 -4.55 -10.41 -1.01
CA ASN A 172 -4.17 -11.80 -1.00
C ASN A 172 -2.65 -11.99 -1.00
N ALA A 173 -1.99 -12.11 -2.14
CA ALA A 173 -0.53 -12.11 -2.22
C ALA A 173 -0.01 -10.93 -3.03
N ARG A 174 1.09 -10.31 -2.58
CA ARG A 174 1.83 -9.38 -3.44
C ARG A 174 2.37 -10.13 -4.64
N GLU A 175 2.38 -9.51 -5.79
CA GLU A 175 2.78 -10.16 -7.02
C GLU A 175 4.06 -9.60 -7.59
N TRP A 176 5.06 -10.45 -7.75
CA TRP A 176 6.28 -10.13 -8.48
C TRP A 176 5.95 -9.75 -9.93
N VAL A 177 6.52 -8.64 -10.39
CA VAL A 177 6.45 -8.21 -11.79
C VAL A 177 7.84 -8.22 -12.43
N TRP A 178 7.87 -8.07 -13.76
CA TRP A 178 9.12 -8.11 -14.53
C TRP A 178 10.12 -7.01 -14.15
N ASN A 179 9.62 -5.83 -13.84
CA ASN A 179 10.44 -4.63 -13.70
C ASN A 179 11.34 -4.65 -12.48
N ILE A 180 12.49 -3.99 -12.63
CA ILE A 180 13.49 -3.77 -11.58
C ILE A 180 13.55 -2.27 -11.29
N PHE A 181 13.67 -1.91 -10.01
CA PHE A 181 13.81 -0.55 -9.55
C PHE A 181 15.00 -0.45 -8.59
N GLY A 182 16.03 0.32 -8.97
CA GLY A 182 17.23 0.45 -8.14
C GLY A 182 17.91 -0.88 -7.80
N GLY A 183 17.92 -1.85 -8.73
CA GLY A 183 18.46 -3.20 -8.52
C GLY A 183 17.55 -4.16 -7.76
N ARG A 184 16.38 -3.71 -7.31
CA ARG A 184 15.38 -4.49 -6.55
C ARG A 184 14.23 -4.92 -7.47
N GLY A 185 13.68 -6.10 -7.26
CA GLY A 185 12.46 -6.53 -7.93
C GLY A 185 11.25 -5.76 -7.38
N LEU A 186 10.23 -5.54 -8.21
CA LEU A 186 8.99 -4.90 -7.79
C LEU A 186 7.91 -5.93 -7.49
N THR A 187 7.12 -5.65 -6.44
CA THR A 187 5.84 -6.30 -6.18
C THR A 187 4.70 -5.29 -6.21
N LEU A 188 3.52 -5.75 -6.62
CA LEU A 188 2.29 -4.98 -6.75
C LEU A 188 1.13 -5.66 -6.02
N GLY A 189 0.03 -4.94 -5.81
CA GLY A 189 -1.24 -5.47 -5.33
C GLY A 189 -1.43 -5.45 -3.81
N GLY A 190 -0.35 -5.43 -3.02
CA GLY A 190 -0.42 -5.57 -1.57
C GLY A 190 -0.71 -7.00 -1.11
N ALA A 191 -0.58 -7.29 0.18
CA ALA A 191 -0.77 -8.61 0.77
C ALA A 191 -1.98 -8.66 1.71
N TYR A 192 -2.40 -9.88 2.07
CA TYR A 192 -3.57 -10.17 2.91
C TYR A 192 -3.57 -9.48 4.28
N ASP A 193 -2.40 -9.30 4.89
CA ASP A 193 -2.24 -8.70 6.23
C ASP A 193 -1.88 -7.21 6.18
N GLU A 194 -1.93 -6.61 5.01
CA GLU A 194 -1.59 -5.21 4.78
C GLU A 194 -2.84 -4.32 4.69
N PRO A 195 -2.67 -3.01 4.94
CA PRO A 195 -3.76 -2.06 4.75
C PRO A 195 -4.06 -1.82 3.27
N THR A 196 -5.32 -1.57 2.95
CA THR A 196 -5.84 -1.44 1.59
C THR A 196 -5.15 -0.38 0.72
N TYR A 197 -4.58 0.67 1.32
CA TYR A 197 -3.89 1.72 0.56
C TYR A 197 -2.61 1.23 -0.13
N LEU A 198 -2.06 0.09 0.29
CA LEU A 198 -0.90 -0.52 -0.36
C LEU A 198 -1.24 -1.22 -1.68
N ALA A 199 -2.52 -1.42 -1.99
CA ALA A 199 -2.95 -2.01 -3.26
C ALA A 199 -2.41 -1.27 -4.49
N SER A 200 -2.28 0.06 -4.41
CA SER A 200 -1.81 0.91 -5.51
C SER A 200 -0.32 1.25 -5.43
N GLN A 201 0.39 0.77 -4.43
CA GLN A 201 1.80 1.08 -4.26
C GLN A 201 2.70 0.01 -4.86
N THR A 202 3.82 0.45 -5.39
CA THR A 202 4.91 -0.44 -5.79
C THR A 202 5.81 -0.67 -4.58
N SER A 203 6.14 -1.94 -4.32
CA SER A 203 7.05 -2.29 -3.21
C SER A 203 8.34 -2.89 -3.78
N PRO A 204 9.45 -2.12 -3.80
CA PRO A 204 10.74 -2.64 -4.25
C PRO A 204 11.38 -3.51 -3.14
N LEU A 205 11.58 -4.78 -3.43
CA LEU A 205 12.15 -5.77 -2.51
C LEU A 205 13.45 -6.36 -3.07
N PRO A 206 14.37 -6.87 -2.23
CA PRO A 206 15.49 -7.67 -2.71
C PRO A 206 14.98 -8.76 -3.65
N ARG A 207 15.67 -9.00 -4.77
CA ARG A 207 15.23 -10.03 -5.73
C ARG A 207 15.24 -11.45 -5.16
N MET A 208 15.99 -11.67 -4.08
CA MET A 208 16.00 -12.90 -3.28
C MET A 208 15.03 -12.90 -2.10
N ASP A 209 14.21 -11.86 -1.94
CA ASP A 209 13.19 -11.85 -0.88
C ASP A 209 12.18 -12.97 -1.09
N ARG A 210 12.01 -13.79 -0.05
CA ARG A 210 11.12 -14.96 -0.04
C ARG A 210 10.11 -14.88 1.10
N SER A 211 9.62 -13.66 1.33
CA SER A 211 8.52 -13.39 2.27
C SER A 211 7.27 -14.19 1.90
N LEU A 212 6.57 -14.70 2.91
CA LEU A 212 5.30 -15.44 2.75
C LEU A 212 4.15 -14.56 2.22
N ARG A 213 4.41 -13.28 1.97
CA ARG A 213 3.48 -12.34 1.33
C ARG A 213 3.63 -12.28 -0.19
N ASN A 214 4.77 -12.73 -0.73
CA ASN A 214 5.12 -12.55 -2.12
C ASN A 214 4.79 -13.79 -2.94
N GLY A 215 3.84 -13.66 -3.84
CA GLY A 215 3.46 -14.58 -4.89
C GLY A 215 3.69 -13.95 -6.26
N PHE A 216 2.96 -14.41 -7.27
CA PHE A 216 3.04 -13.89 -8.65
C PHE A 216 1.94 -14.47 -9.54
N ARG A 217 1.77 -13.86 -10.70
CA ARG A 217 1.09 -14.44 -11.86
C ARG A 217 1.95 -14.30 -13.11
N THR A 218 1.57 -14.97 -14.20
CA THR A 218 2.31 -14.89 -15.45
C THR A 218 1.50 -14.16 -16.54
N ALA A 219 2.22 -13.64 -17.54
CA ALA A 219 1.62 -13.00 -18.71
C ALA A 219 2.26 -13.51 -20.00
N ARG A 220 1.55 -13.32 -21.12
CA ARG A 220 2.07 -13.59 -22.46
C ARG A 220 1.76 -12.39 -23.37
N LEU A 221 2.80 -11.72 -23.80
CA LEU A 221 2.69 -10.63 -24.75
C LEU A 221 2.42 -11.19 -26.16
N ILE A 222 1.47 -10.59 -26.87
CA ILE A 222 1.19 -10.90 -28.27
C ILE A 222 2.30 -10.32 -29.15
N ASN A 223 2.75 -9.10 -28.79
CA ASN A 223 3.89 -8.48 -29.43
C ASN A 223 5.09 -8.49 -28.45
N PRO A 224 6.12 -9.31 -28.68
CA PRO A 224 7.30 -9.36 -27.78
C PRO A 224 8.04 -8.02 -27.67
N ARG A 225 7.88 -7.11 -28.64
CA ARG A 225 8.48 -5.77 -28.59
C ARG A 225 7.89 -4.89 -27.48
N ASP A 226 6.74 -5.26 -26.92
CA ASP A 226 6.13 -4.55 -25.80
C ASP A 226 6.90 -4.73 -24.48
N LEU A 227 7.81 -5.68 -24.42
CA LEU A 227 8.71 -5.79 -23.28
C LEU A 227 9.63 -4.57 -23.21
N ASN A 228 9.95 -3.98 -24.36
CA ASN A 228 10.75 -2.79 -24.48
C ASN A 228 9.87 -1.63 -25.05
N PRO A 229 9.62 -0.50 -24.38
CA PRO A 229 10.34 0.02 -23.19
C PRO A 229 9.73 -0.37 -21.83
N TYR A 230 8.61 -1.08 -21.78
CA TYR A 230 7.85 -1.27 -20.52
C TYR A 230 8.44 -2.32 -19.57
N GLY A 231 9.37 -3.14 -20.06
CA GLY A 231 10.14 -4.08 -19.25
C GLY A 231 11.48 -3.55 -18.75
N ASP A 232 11.90 -2.38 -19.22
CA ASP A 232 13.17 -1.78 -18.82
C ASP A 232 13.19 -1.48 -17.30
N PRO A 233 14.37 -1.46 -16.67
CA PRO A 233 14.49 -1.03 -15.29
C PRO A 233 13.89 0.36 -15.10
N ILE A 234 13.06 0.53 -14.10
CA ILE A 234 12.48 1.82 -13.78
C ILE A 234 13.58 2.71 -13.26
N GLN A 235 13.82 3.79 -13.94
CA GLN A 235 14.74 4.80 -13.47
C GLN A 235 14.09 5.63 -12.37
N THR A 236 14.80 5.87 -11.29
CA THR A 236 14.42 6.90 -10.33
C THR A 236 14.36 8.22 -11.07
N GLN A 237 13.21 8.88 -11.06
CA GLN A 237 13.21 10.29 -11.44
C GLN A 237 14.21 11.00 -10.54
N ALA A 238 15.12 11.75 -11.14
CA ALA A 238 15.98 12.63 -10.38
C ALA A 238 15.11 13.46 -9.43
N PRO A 239 15.56 13.75 -8.20
CA PRO A 239 14.84 14.62 -7.30
C PRO A 239 14.40 15.85 -8.07
N ARG A 240 13.10 16.20 -7.92
CA ARG A 240 12.54 17.33 -8.66
C ARG A 240 13.41 18.55 -8.38
N ASP A 241 14.07 19.07 -9.39
CA ASP A 241 14.83 20.31 -9.24
C ASP A 241 13.83 21.45 -9.02
N LEU A 242 13.74 21.90 -7.79
CA LEU A 242 12.84 22.98 -7.40
C LEU A 242 13.45 24.37 -7.70
N SER A 243 14.68 24.45 -8.20
CA SER A 243 15.35 25.73 -8.51
C SER A 243 14.65 26.53 -9.62
N TYR A 244 13.87 25.88 -10.47
CA TYR A 244 13.04 26.54 -11.50
C TYR A 244 11.82 27.24 -10.94
N TYR A 245 11.33 26.82 -9.78
CA TYR A 245 10.12 27.39 -9.21
C TYR A 245 10.47 28.72 -8.55
N LYS A 246 10.02 29.80 -9.17
CA LYS A 246 10.07 31.10 -8.50
C LYS A 246 9.00 31.10 -7.42
N PRO A 247 9.33 31.50 -6.18
CA PRO A 247 8.32 31.75 -5.17
C PRO A 247 7.26 32.70 -5.75
N MET A 248 5.99 32.50 -5.39
CA MET A 248 4.98 33.49 -5.71
C MET A 248 5.31 34.82 -5.02
N SER A 249 4.82 35.95 -5.56
CA SER A 249 5.03 37.24 -4.91
C SER A 249 4.36 37.27 -3.53
N ASP A 250 4.90 38.09 -2.63
CA ASP A 250 4.32 38.28 -1.28
C ASP A 250 2.85 38.71 -1.32
N GLU A 251 2.45 39.48 -2.34
CA GLU A 251 1.06 39.88 -2.55
C GLU A 251 0.15 38.65 -2.84
N VAL A 252 0.60 37.77 -3.74
CA VAL A 252 -0.12 36.56 -4.10
C VAL A 252 -0.13 35.58 -2.91
N PHE A 253 1.01 35.41 -2.24
CA PHE A 253 1.11 34.60 -1.04
C PHE A 253 0.19 35.13 0.07
N GLY A 254 0.13 36.45 0.26
CA GLY A 254 -0.79 37.07 1.23
C GLY A 254 -2.28 36.86 0.92
N VAL A 255 -2.65 36.67 -0.36
CA VAL A 255 -4.04 36.26 -0.70
C VAL A 255 -4.30 34.83 -0.31
N TYR A 256 -3.37 33.91 -0.56
CA TYR A 256 -3.51 32.50 -0.19
C TYR A 256 -3.46 32.31 1.33
N SER A 257 -2.53 32.96 2.03
CA SER A 257 -2.37 32.83 3.49
C SER A 257 -3.60 33.33 4.24
N ARG A 258 -4.26 34.41 3.77
CA ARG A 258 -5.50 34.90 4.37
C ARG A 258 -6.64 33.87 4.37
N ASN A 259 -6.65 32.93 3.44
CA ASN A 259 -7.63 31.85 3.43
C ASN A 259 -7.37 30.82 4.54
N HIS A 260 -6.17 30.86 5.12
CA HIS A 260 -5.72 29.94 6.19
C HIS A 260 -5.48 30.70 7.51
N GLU A 261 -5.71 32.03 7.54
CA GLU A 261 -5.66 32.78 8.79
C GLU A 261 -6.85 32.43 9.66
N VAL A 262 -6.59 31.80 10.79
CA VAL A 262 -7.60 31.60 11.82
C VAL A 262 -7.75 32.90 12.59
N ARG A 263 -8.94 33.48 12.54
CA ARG A 263 -9.27 34.60 13.40
C ARG A 263 -9.21 34.12 14.84
N ASN A 264 -8.36 34.77 15.61
CA ASN A 264 -8.18 34.47 17.03
C ASN A 264 -9.51 34.74 17.76
N THR A 265 -10.32 33.71 17.92
CA THR A 265 -11.57 33.77 18.68
C THR A 265 -11.27 33.17 20.05
N ASN A 266 -11.70 33.81 21.11
CA ASN A 266 -11.72 33.21 22.46
C ASN A 266 -12.41 31.85 22.33
N THR A 267 -11.64 30.78 22.46
CA THR A 267 -12.18 29.43 22.33
C THR A 267 -12.67 29.02 23.71
N GLU A 268 -13.98 28.94 23.89
CA GLU A 268 -14.54 28.31 25.09
C GLU A 268 -14.25 26.82 25.04
N VAL A 269 -13.67 26.30 26.11
CA VAL A 269 -13.35 24.90 26.28
C VAL A 269 -14.40 24.26 27.17
N GLU A 270 -15.13 23.29 26.61
CA GLU A 270 -16.07 22.46 27.38
C GLU A 270 -15.34 21.17 27.77
N GLU A 271 -15.16 20.93 29.09
CA GLU A 271 -14.66 19.67 29.58
C GLU A 271 -15.76 18.61 29.51
N ILE A 272 -15.48 17.49 28.85
CA ILE A 272 -16.45 16.39 28.70
C ILE A 272 -16.23 15.33 29.78
N TYR A 273 -14.98 14.88 29.95
CA TYR A 273 -14.61 13.98 31.05
C TYR A 273 -13.10 13.96 31.30
N ILE A 274 -12.74 13.46 32.49
CA ILE A 274 -11.37 13.11 32.87
C ILE A 274 -11.37 11.66 33.33
N ASP A 275 -10.44 10.87 32.79
CA ASP A 275 -10.20 9.47 33.20
C ASP A 275 -8.78 9.33 33.74
N GLU A 276 -8.68 8.97 35.01
CA GLU A 276 -7.43 8.75 35.71
C GLU A 276 -7.11 7.26 35.95
N SER A 277 -7.89 6.34 35.35
CA SER A 277 -7.75 4.90 35.61
C SER A 277 -6.44 4.31 35.06
N HIS A 278 -5.88 4.89 33.97
CA HIS A 278 -4.66 4.36 33.37
C HIS A 278 -3.41 4.65 34.27
N PRO A 279 -2.48 3.68 34.42
CA PRO A 279 -1.33 3.85 35.33
C PRO A 279 -0.32 4.91 34.88
N LEU A 280 -0.21 5.23 33.59
CA LEU A 280 0.84 6.09 33.04
C LEU A 280 0.36 7.52 32.73
N TRP A 281 -0.92 7.71 32.42
CA TRP A 281 -1.46 9.01 32.01
C TRP A 281 -2.85 9.28 32.54
N ILE A 282 -3.22 10.56 32.51
CA ILE A 282 -4.58 11.06 32.66
C ILE A 282 -5.11 11.34 31.28
N LYS A 283 -6.27 10.78 30.91
CA LYS A 283 -6.96 11.04 29.64
C LYS A 283 -8.05 12.07 29.88
N GLU A 284 -7.97 13.18 29.18
CA GLU A 284 -8.99 14.21 29.17
C GLU A 284 -9.65 14.26 27.79
N ARG A 285 -10.95 14.49 27.76
CA ARG A 285 -11.69 14.84 26.56
C ARG A 285 -12.27 16.22 26.74
N VAL A 286 -11.88 17.12 25.87
CA VAL A 286 -12.39 18.47 25.82
C VAL A 286 -13.06 18.73 24.48
N ARG A 287 -13.94 19.70 24.43
CA ARG A 287 -14.65 20.11 23.21
C ARG A 287 -14.50 21.60 22.99
N ILE A 288 -14.17 21.96 21.77
CA ILE A 288 -14.02 23.36 21.32
C ILE A 288 -14.82 23.60 20.05
N GLU A 289 -15.01 24.88 19.68
CA GLU A 289 -15.49 25.23 18.35
C GLU A 289 -14.40 25.03 17.28
N ALA A 290 -14.73 24.35 16.19
CA ALA A 290 -13.79 24.08 15.08
C ALA A 290 -13.45 25.34 14.24
N GLY A 291 -14.16 26.45 14.45
CA GLY A 291 -13.93 27.71 13.73
C GLY A 291 -14.55 27.80 12.34
N TYR A 292 -15.32 26.79 11.93
CA TYR A 292 -16.08 26.78 10.67
C TYR A 292 -17.42 26.06 10.87
N ASN A 293 -18.44 26.48 10.11
CA ASN A 293 -19.78 25.88 10.07
C ASN A 293 -20.46 25.66 11.43
N SER A 294 -20.05 26.39 12.48
CA SER A 294 -20.50 26.15 13.87
C SER A 294 -20.31 24.69 14.35
N GLU A 295 -19.35 23.98 13.75
CA GLU A 295 -19.00 22.63 14.16
C GLU A 295 -18.20 22.66 15.46
N LYS A 296 -18.36 21.60 16.25
CA LYS A 296 -17.54 21.35 17.43
C LYS A 296 -16.50 20.26 17.13
N MET A 297 -15.36 20.37 17.78
CA MET A 297 -14.26 19.40 17.68
C MET A 297 -13.90 18.89 19.06
N ASP A 298 -13.89 17.58 19.25
CA ASP A 298 -13.39 16.94 20.43
C ASP A 298 -11.86 16.77 20.35
N ILE A 299 -11.20 16.95 21.47
CA ILE A 299 -9.75 16.78 21.59
C ILE A 299 -9.50 15.84 22.77
N LEU A 300 -8.74 14.77 22.53
CA LEU A 300 -8.21 13.92 23.58
C LEU A 300 -6.83 14.43 24.01
N ILE A 301 -6.62 14.58 25.29
CA ILE A 301 -5.35 15.01 25.89
C ILE A 301 -4.88 13.93 26.84
N PHE A 302 -3.69 13.38 26.59
CA PHE A 302 -3.07 12.37 27.44
C PHE A 302 -1.89 12.99 28.17
N ARG A 303 -2.10 13.33 29.44
CA ARG A 303 -1.05 13.94 30.30
C ARG A 303 -0.33 12.87 31.11
N PRO A 304 1.02 12.89 31.13
CA PRO A 304 1.78 11.94 31.96
C PRO A 304 1.52 12.17 33.47
N LYS A 305 1.28 11.08 34.19
CA LYS A 305 1.09 11.16 35.66
C LYS A 305 2.37 11.50 36.42
N ASN A 306 3.52 11.23 35.85
CA ASN A 306 4.82 11.37 36.48
C ASN A 306 5.58 12.64 36.05
N SER A 307 4.92 13.64 35.48
CA SER A 307 5.56 14.92 35.16
C SER A 307 5.36 15.95 36.26
N PHE A 308 6.45 16.60 36.67
CA PHE A 308 6.43 17.71 37.59
C PHE A 308 6.55 19.02 36.79
N GLY A 309 5.45 19.75 36.64
CA GLY A 309 5.43 21.05 35.97
C GLY A 309 4.88 20.98 34.53
N PRO A 310 4.99 22.09 33.78
CA PRO A 310 4.52 22.15 32.38
C PRO A 310 5.26 21.14 31.50
N SER A 311 4.51 20.36 30.71
CA SER A 311 5.07 19.44 29.75
C SER A 311 4.90 19.98 28.33
N ASP A 312 5.87 19.70 27.46
CA ASP A 312 5.73 19.97 26.03
C ASP A 312 4.54 19.18 25.46
N ALA A 313 3.73 19.83 24.66
CA ALA A 313 2.63 19.19 23.96
C ALA A 313 3.07 18.70 22.56
N VAL A 314 2.65 17.49 22.21
CA VAL A 314 2.82 16.91 20.87
C VAL A 314 1.44 16.70 20.28
N ILE A 315 1.13 17.40 19.19
CA ILE A 315 -0.13 17.22 18.46
C ILE A 315 0.04 16.06 17.50
N PHE A 316 -0.86 15.08 17.58
CA PHE A 316 -0.86 13.93 16.71
C PHE A 316 -1.87 14.06 15.57
N HIS A 317 -1.41 13.86 14.35
CA HIS A 317 -2.26 13.75 13.19
C HIS A 317 -2.26 12.29 12.70
N PRO A 318 -3.37 11.57 12.82
CA PRO A 318 -3.42 10.16 12.45
C PRO A 318 -3.26 9.94 10.95
N GLY A 319 -2.79 8.76 10.57
CA GLY A 319 -2.70 8.33 9.18
C GLY A 319 -4.06 7.94 8.57
N ALA A 320 -4.03 7.54 7.30
CA ALA A 320 -5.22 7.27 6.48
C ALA A 320 -6.21 6.26 7.09
N ASN A 321 -5.74 5.26 7.84
CA ASN A 321 -6.60 4.24 8.46
C ASN A 321 -7.62 4.83 9.43
N TYR A 322 -7.29 5.94 10.08
CA TYR A 322 -8.18 6.63 10.99
C TYR A 322 -9.41 7.25 10.33
N TYR A 323 -9.34 7.42 9.01
CA TYR A 323 -10.43 7.97 8.20
C TYR A 323 -11.30 6.87 7.55
N THR A 324 -10.86 5.63 7.63
CA THR A 324 -11.57 4.48 7.04
C THR A 324 -12.24 3.60 8.08
N THR A 325 -11.55 3.30 9.15
CA THR A 325 -12.00 2.45 10.27
C THR A 325 -11.53 3.04 11.60
N PRO A 326 -12.06 4.21 12.00
CA PRO A 326 -11.66 4.83 13.25
C PRO A 326 -12.17 4.02 14.44
N PRO A 327 -11.44 3.97 15.56
CA PRO A 327 -11.96 3.50 16.82
C PRO A 327 -13.03 4.48 17.34
N GLU A 328 -13.85 4.04 18.26
CA GLU A 328 -14.69 4.95 19.02
C GLU A 328 -13.80 5.92 19.82
N ILE A 329 -14.20 7.20 19.88
CA ILE A 329 -13.34 8.25 20.46
C ILE A 329 -12.95 7.95 21.91
N ASP A 330 -13.85 7.33 22.66
CA ASP A 330 -13.60 6.99 24.05
C ASP A 330 -12.71 5.76 24.24
N GLU A 331 -12.56 4.94 23.22
CA GLU A 331 -11.68 3.76 23.18
C GLU A 331 -10.26 4.07 22.71
N VAL A 332 -9.99 5.29 22.22
CA VAL A 332 -8.65 5.66 21.76
C VAL A 332 -7.61 5.47 22.85
N ASN A 333 -6.61 4.65 22.56
CA ASN A 333 -5.51 4.29 23.46
C ASN A 333 -4.15 4.52 22.75
N PRO A 334 -3.31 5.46 23.19
CA PRO A 334 -2.01 5.74 22.57
C PRO A 334 -1.07 4.54 22.47
N GLY A 335 -1.18 3.57 23.39
CA GLY A 335 -0.34 2.37 23.40
C GLY A 335 -0.57 1.46 22.19
N GLU A 336 -1.79 1.37 21.68
CA GLU A 336 -2.14 0.57 20.50
C GLU A 336 -1.53 1.13 19.20
N PHE A 337 -1.17 2.41 19.21
CA PHE A 337 -0.54 3.12 18.10
C PHE A 337 0.96 3.31 18.28
N GLY A 338 1.53 2.72 19.32
CA GLY A 338 2.94 2.88 19.63
C GLY A 338 3.33 4.31 20.05
N LEU A 339 2.39 5.13 20.52
CA LEU A 339 2.62 6.53 20.91
C LEU A 339 2.85 6.72 22.41
N ASP A 340 2.73 5.67 23.19
CA ASP A 340 2.91 5.70 24.65
C ASP A 340 4.34 6.12 25.08
N PHE A 341 5.33 5.95 24.20
CA PHE A 341 6.70 6.43 24.45
C PHE A 341 6.76 7.96 24.62
N LEU A 342 5.91 8.71 23.92
CA LEU A 342 5.83 10.18 24.08
C LEU A 342 5.42 10.52 25.51
N ILE A 343 4.38 9.87 26.01
CA ILE A 343 3.85 10.11 27.36
C ILE A 343 4.86 9.63 28.41
N LYS A 344 5.48 8.46 28.20
CA LYS A 344 6.55 7.94 29.05
C LYS A 344 7.78 8.86 29.12
N SER A 345 8.04 9.62 28.04
CA SER A 345 9.11 10.62 28.01
C SER A 345 8.74 11.95 28.69
N GLY A 346 7.55 12.04 29.29
CA GLY A 346 7.09 13.24 30.01
C GLY A 346 6.38 14.27 29.13
N LYS A 347 6.02 13.93 27.88
CA LYS A 347 5.31 14.84 26.96
C LYS A 347 3.80 14.61 27.03
N THR A 348 3.03 15.68 26.88
CA THR A 348 1.59 15.60 26.72
C THR A 348 1.25 15.29 25.26
N LEU A 349 0.46 14.24 25.04
CA LEU A 349 -0.04 13.92 23.71
C LEU A 349 -1.42 14.56 23.52
N VAL A 350 -1.57 15.37 22.48
CA VAL A 350 -2.82 16.02 22.10
C VAL A 350 -3.32 15.36 20.80
N TRP A 351 -4.54 14.84 20.83
CA TRP A 351 -5.11 14.08 19.74
C TRP A 351 -6.48 14.65 19.35
N PRO A 352 -6.54 15.59 18.41
CA PRO A 352 -7.78 16.16 17.94
C PRO A 352 -8.60 15.17 17.08
N ALA A 353 -9.91 15.22 17.22
CA ALA A 353 -10.82 14.56 16.29
C ALA A 353 -10.91 15.38 15.00
N TRP A 354 -9.95 15.19 14.11
CA TRP A 354 -9.88 15.90 12.84
C TRP A 354 -11.14 15.69 12.00
N LYS A 355 -11.48 16.65 11.13
CA LYS A 355 -12.59 16.50 10.20
C LYS A 355 -12.43 15.23 9.36
N GLY A 356 -13.43 14.35 9.39
CA GLY A 356 -13.39 13.04 8.73
C GLY A 356 -12.77 11.91 9.54
N SER A 357 -12.42 12.13 10.83
CA SER A 357 -11.89 11.10 11.71
C SER A 357 -12.72 10.95 12.98
N LEU A 358 -12.56 9.83 13.69
CA LEU A 358 -13.23 9.52 14.95
C LEU A 358 -14.75 9.79 14.87
N ASN A 359 -15.29 10.56 15.79
CA ASN A 359 -16.70 10.92 15.84
C ASN A 359 -17.10 12.06 14.86
N ARG A 360 -16.19 12.50 13.98
CA ARG A 360 -16.44 13.53 12.96
C ARG A 360 -16.42 12.98 11.54
N LEU A 361 -16.86 11.73 11.36
CA LEU A 361 -16.98 11.10 10.04
C LEU A 361 -18.05 11.80 9.18
N PRO A 362 -17.84 11.89 7.86
CA PRO A 362 -18.83 12.43 6.95
C PRO A 362 -20.03 11.50 6.82
N GLU A 363 -21.23 12.05 6.68
CA GLU A 363 -22.48 11.29 6.60
C GLU A 363 -22.61 10.38 5.37
N SER A 364 -21.96 10.63 4.28
CA SER A 364 -21.74 9.66 3.17
C SER A 364 -20.78 10.20 2.12
N ARG A 365 -20.10 9.32 1.40
CA ARG A 365 -19.28 9.63 0.22
C ARG A 365 -20.04 9.24 -1.06
N SER A 366 -21.32 9.57 -1.19
CA SER A 366 -22.09 9.33 -2.41
C SER A 366 -22.18 10.62 -3.21
N GLY A 367 -21.43 10.72 -4.31
CA GLY A 367 -21.48 11.89 -5.19
C GLY A 367 -20.66 11.66 -6.48
N SER A 368 -20.77 12.60 -7.39
CA SER A 368 -19.99 12.66 -8.62
C SER A 368 -18.48 12.84 -8.32
N PRO A 369 -17.58 12.63 -9.30
CA PRO A 369 -16.15 12.97 -9.14
C PRO A 369 -15.94 14.45 -8.73
N GLU A 370 -16.81 15.33 -9.17
CA GLU A 370 -16.79 16.76 -8.84
C GLU A 370 -17.15 17.00 -7.36
N ASP A 371 -18.18 16.33 -6.85
CA ASP A 371 -18.54 16.36 -5.43
C ASP A 371 -17.42 15.80 -4.55
N THR A 372 -16.75 14.77 -5.01
CA THR A 372 -15.58 14.19 -4.34
C THR A 372 -14.42 15.19 -4.26
N LEU A 373 -14.15 15.93 -5.34
CA LEU A 373 -13.12 16.96 -5.35
C LEU A 373 -13.44 18.12 -4.41
N ILE A 374 -14.69 18.57 -4.43
CA ILE A 374 -15.19 19.63 -3.53
C ILE A 374 -15.06 19.16 -2.07
N TYR A 375 -15.42 17.92 -1.78
CA TYR A 375 -15.29 17.32 -0.46
C TYR A 375 -13.83 17.33 0.02
N PHE A 376 -12.87 16.83 -0.78
CA PHE A 376 -11.46 16.83 -0.38
C PHE A 376 -10.88 18.23 -0.21
N ARG A 377 -11.30 19.18 -1.04
CA ARG A 377 -10.91 20.60 -0.88
C ARG A 377 -11.43 21.17 0.44
N GLY A 378 -12.70 20.91 0.75
CA GLY A 378 -13.31 21.32 2.02
C GLY A 378 -12.63 20.69 3.23
N LEU A 379 -12.27 19.39 3.12
CA LEU A 379 -11.58 18.67 4.17
C LEU A 379 -10.17 19.25 4.45
N ASN A 380 -9.41 19.61 3.42
CA ASN A 380 -8.11 20.25 3.58
C ASN A 380 -8.21 21.61 4.29
N ILE A 381 -9.20 22.42 3.94
CA ILE A 381 -9.45 23.72 4.61
C ILE A 381 -9.83 23.49 6.08
N ALA A 382 -10.68 22.50 6.35
CA ALA A 382 -11.07 22.15 7.70
C ALA A 382 -9.88 21.67 8.54
N TRP A 383 -8.98 20.86 8.00
CA TRP A 383 -7.78 20.41 8.71
C TRP A 383 -6.86 21.57 9.10
N VAL A 384 -6.66 22.55 8.21
CA VAL A 384 -5.88 23.73 8.54
C VAL A 384 -6.53 24.52 9.67
N SER A 385 -7.85 24.69 9.64
CA SER A 385 -8.60 25.35 10.72
C SER A 385 -8.51 24.58 12.04
N ASP A 386 -8.68 23.25 12.00
CA ASP A 386 -8.57 22.39 13.19
C ASP A 386 -7.17 22.50 13.83
N THR A 387 -6.10 22.44 13.02
CA THR A 387 -4.71 22.55 13.50
C THR A 387 -4.44 23.86 14.21
N SER A 388 -5.00 24.96 13.72
CA SER A 388 -4.77 26.30 14.28
C SER A 388 -5.58 26.59 15.55
N LYS A 389 -6.53 25.71 15.90
CA LYS A 389 -7.33 25.79 17.14
C LYS A 389 -6.80 24.88 18.25
N THR A 390 -6.04 23.87 17.90
CA THR A 390 -5.40 22.91 18.82
C THR A 390 -4.11 23.46 19.40
#